data_f924f4396ddb2a6cd181719aea2f6cf6
#
_entry.id   f924f4396ddb2a6cd181719aea2f6cf6
#
_cell.length_a   1.000
_cell.length_b   1.000
_cell.length_c   1.000
_cell.angle_alpha   90.00
_cell.angle_beta   90.00
_cell.angle_gamma   90.00
#
_symmetry.space_group_name_H-M   'P 1'
#
loop_
_entity.id
_entity.type
_entity.pdbx_description
1 polymer ?
#
loop_
_entity_poly.entity_id
_entity_poly.type
_entity_poly.pdbx_seq_one_letter_code
_entity_poly.pdbx_strand_id
1 'polypeptide(L)'
;VAAGVRGGIERLSRWGLPLLFVLLIGLAVWAAGLDGAAEGYRTFLLRWDSSQLTNLNTIKNAFTQAFFSIGTGIGCILAYAAYLDRSARLPREAVAVVGMDTAVGILAGMVTFPVVMSFGLKDVISGSTLGTIFIALPTGLASLGSAGQVVAVLFFALALIAAITSAVSLLEVPVACLMDRLGWSRSRAVWISTAVIFVAGLPAAPSMEVLGWMDSVFGGLLLILGGLLLALLLGWVVPDRFAQDLAESATPAPV
;
A
#
# COMPACT_ATOMS: atom_id res chain seq x y z
N VAL A 1 16.94 -4.37 5.39
CA VAL A 1 17.56 -3.61 4.29
C VAL A 1 19.07 -3.86 4.23
N ALA A 2 19.80 -3.74 5.33
CA ALA A 2 21.26 -3.96 5.36
C ALA A 2 21.67 -5.37 4.87
N ALA A 3 20.87 -6.41 5.15
CA ALA A 3 21.10 -7.80 4.72
C ALA A 3 20.69 -8.09 3.26
N GLY A 4 20.25 -7.09 2.52
CA GLY A 4 19.74 -7.23 1.15
C GLY A 4 18.25 -7.58 1.07
N VAL A 5 17.68 -7.44 -0.15
CA VAL A 5 16.25 -7.65 -0.40
C VAL A 5 15.87 -9.14 -0.30
N ARG A 6 16.68 -10.02 -0.90
CA ARG A 6 16.39 -11.48 -0.98
C ARG A 6 16.45 -12.22 0.36
N GLY A 7 17.27 -11.77 1.33
CA GLY A 7 17.50 -12.50 2.58
C GLY A 7 16.52 -12.22 3.72
N GLY A 8 15.89 -11.05 3.73
CA GLY A 8 15.07 -10.58 4.84
C GLY A 8 13.61 -10.38 4.48
N ILE A 9 13.34 -9.49 3.52
CA ILE A 9 11.98 -9.06 3.16
C ILE A 9 11.21 -10.19 2.49
N GLU A 10 11.82 -10.84 1.50
CA GLU A 10 11.19 -11.91 0.74
C GLU A 10 10.74 -13.07 1.63
N ARG A 11 11.59 -13.47 2.60
CA ARG A 11 11.24 -14.56 3.53
C ARG A 11 10.09 -14.21 4.45
N LEU A 12 10.05 -12.96 4.93
CA LEU A 12 8.98 -12.48 5.82
C LEU A 12 7.66 -12.35 5.04
N SER A 13 7.71 -11.80 3.83
CA SER A 13 6.54 -11.59 2.98
C SER A 13 5.97 -12.91 2.46
N ARG A 14 6.81 -13.90 2.15
CA ARG A 14 6.40 -15.19 1.59
C ARG A 14 5.34 -15.90 2.44
N TRP A 15 5.41 -15.79 3.76
CA TRP A 15 4.48 -16.44 4.69
C TRP A 15 3.51 -15.45 5.33
N GLY A 16 3.98 -14.26 5.67
CA GLY A 16 3.18 -13.25 6.35
C GLY A 16 2.04 -12.71 5.50
N LEU A 17 2.29 -12.41 4.21
CA LEU A 17 1.26 -11.85 3.34
C LEU A 17 0.15 -12.85 2.98
N PRO A 18 0.43 -14.11 2.58
CA PRO A 18 -0.64 -15.09 2.38
C PRO A 18 -1.47 -15.34 3.64
N LEU A 19 -0.83 -15.38 4.82
CA LEU A 19 -1.53 -15.56 6.09
C LEU A 19 -2.44 -14.36 6.39
N LEU A 20 -1.96 -13.13 6.15
CA LEU A 20 -2.79 -11.92 6.28
C LEU A 20 -3.99 -11.97 5.32
N PHE A 21 -3.78 -12.43 4.09
CA PHE A 21 -4.85 -12.55 3.09
C PHE A 21 -5.92 -13.56 3.53
N VAL A 22 -5.52 -14.73 4.03
CA VAL A 22 -6.44 -15.74 4.59
C VAL A 22 -7.20 -15.18 5.78
N LEU A 23 -6.53 -14.43 6.66
CA LEU A 23 -7.18 -13.80 7.80
C LEU A 23 -8.21 -12.75 7.35
N LEU A 24 -7.88 -11.92 6.36
CA LEU A 24 -8.82 -10.95 5.80
C LEU A 24 -10.06 -11.62 5.19
N ILE A 25 -9.89 -12.75 4.49
CA ILE A 25 -11.02 -13.53 3.99
C ILE A 25 -11.89 -14.04 5.14
N GLY A 26 -11.27 -14.60 6.19
CA GLY A 26 -11.98 -15.06 7.39
C GLY A 26 -12.76 -13.93 8.06
N LEU A 27 -12.14 -12.74 8.19
CA LEU A 27 -12.80 -11.55 8.72
C LEU A 27 -13.93 -11.05 7.81
N ALA A 28 -13.78 -11.12 6.49
CA ALA A 28 -14.85 -10.73 5.56
C ALA A 28 -16.06 -11.68 5.66
N VAL A 29 -15.82 -12.98 5.79
CA VAL A 29 -16.88 -13.98 6.04
C VAL A 29 -17.59 -13.72 7.38
N TRP A 30 -16.83 -13.46 8.45
CA TRP A 30 -17.41 -13.07 9.73
C TRP A 30 -18.23 -11.78 9.63
N ALA A 31 -17.67 -10.74 9.01
CA ALA A 31 -18.33 -9.44 8.87
C ALA A 31 -19.63 -9.52 8.07
N ALA A 32 -19.73 -10.47 7.13
CA ALA A 32 -20.95 -10.74 6.38
C ALA A 32 -22.12 -11.24 7.24
N GLY A 33 -21.84 -11.81 8.40
CA GLY A 33 -22.84 -12.25 9.38
C GLY A 33 -23.31 -11.17 10.35
N LEU A 34 -22.78 -9.95 10.28
CA LEU A 34 -23.17 -8.85 11.18
C LEU A 34 -24.52 -8.22 10.76
N ASP A 35 -25.29 -7.71 11.72
CA ASP A 35 -26.62 -7.11 11.46
C ASP A 35 -26.58 -5.94 10.49
N GLY A 36 -25.49 -5.13 10.49
CA GLY A 36 -25.27 -4.02 9.55
C GLY A 36 -24.61 -4.40 8.24
N ALA A 37 -24.36 -5.69 7.96
CA ALA A 37 -23.61 -6.12 6.79
C ALA A 37 -24.27 -5.70 5.47
N ALA A 38 -25.58 -5.86 5.37
CA ALA A 38 -26.33 -5.52 4.15
C ALA A 38 -26.19 -4.01 3.82
N GLU A 39 -26.31 -3.15 4.82
CA GLU A 39 -26.14 -1.69 4.66
C GLU A 39 -24.68 -1.35 4.35
N GLY A 40 -23.74 -2.02 5.00
CA GLY A 40 -22.30 -1.89 4.76
C GLY A 40 -21.93 -2.18 3.31
N TYR A 41 -22.34 -3.33 2.79
CA TYR A 41 -22.10 -3.71 1.39
C TYR A 41 -22.83 -2.81 0.40
N ARG A 42 -24.08 -2.43 0.70
CA ARG A 42 -24.80 -1.47 -0.13
C ARG A 42 -24.05 -0.14 -0.22
N THR A 43 -23.54 0.34 0.88
CA THR A 43 -22.78 1.61 0.92
C THR A 43 -21.45 1.50 0.19
N PHE A 44 -20.73 0.40 0.35
CA PHE A 44 -19.41 0.20 -0.23
C PHE A 44 -19.44 -0.12 -1.73
N LEU A 45 -20.32 -1.05 -2.14
CA LEU A 45 -20.30 -1.63 -3.49
C LEU A 45 -21.38 -1.07 -4.42
N LEU A 46 -22.53 -0.65 -3.88
CA LEU A 46 -23.71 -0.34 -4.68
C LEU A 46 -24.11 1.13 -4.66
N ARG A 47 -23.60 1.91 -3.72
CA ARG A 47 -23.94 3.35 -3.65
C ARG A 47 -23.19 4.10 -4.73
N TRP A 48 -23.92 4.49 -5.75
CA TRP A 48 -23.40 5.27 -6.86
C TRP A 48 -23.78 6.75 -6.71
N ASP A 49 -22.78 7.63 -6.82
CA ASP A 49 -22.97 9.07 -6.85
C ASP A 49 -22.15 9.65 -8.02
N SER A 50 -22.85 9.95 -9.12
CA SER A 50 -22.22 10.46 -10.34
C SER A 50 -21.58 11.84 -10.15
N SER A 51 -22.00 12.62 -9.14
CA SER A 51 -21.42 13.95 -8.84
C SER A 51 -19.95 13.85 -8.42
N GLN A 52 -19.55 12.70 -7.87
CA GLN A 52 -18.18 12.45 -7.46
C GLN A 52 -17.20 12.31 -8.65
N LEU A 53 -17.68 11.97 -9.84
CA LEU A 53 -16.86 11.86 -11.03
C LEU A 53 -16.30 13.21 -11.51
N THR A 54 -16.95 14.31 -11.16
CA THR A 54 -16.50 15.67 -11.49
C THR A 54 -15.88 16.40 -10.30
N ASN A 55 -15.86 15.77 -9.12
CA ASN A 55 -15.29 16.34 -7.93
C ASN A 55 -13.75 16.17 -7.95
N LEU A 56 -13.03 17.29 -8.11
CA LEU A 56 -11.57 17.31 -8.19
C LEU A 56 -10.88 16.67 -6.97
N ASN A 57 -11.46 16.80 -5.77
CA ASN A 57 -10.90 16.17 -4.58
C ASN A 57 -11.03 14.65 -4.63
N THR A 58 -12.16 14.14 -5.11
CA THR A 58 -12.36 12.70 -5.29
C THR A 58 -11.38 12.14 -6.33
N ILE A 59 -11.23 12.83 -7.47
CA ILE A 59 -10.28 12.46 -8.52
C ILE A 59 -8.85 12.48 -7.98
N LYS A 60 -8.44 13.57 -7.30
CA LYS A 60 -7.12 13.68 -6.68
C LYS A 60 -6.87 12.52 -5.71
N ASN A 61 -7.80 12.24 -4.82
CA ASN A 61 -7.66 11.18 -3.83
C ASN A 61 -7.58 9.79 -4.47
N ALA A 62 -8.34 9.54 -5.55
CA ALA A 62 -8.27 8.29 -6.31
C ALA A 62 -6.88 8.10 -6.94
N PHE A 63 -6.32 9.13 -7.59
CA PHE A 63 -4.95 9.07 -8.13
C PHE A 63 -3.91 8.89 -7.02
N THR A 64 -4.03 9.66 -5.93
CA THR A 64 -3.14 9.53 -4.77
C THR A 64 -3.14 8.10 -4.24
N GLN A 65 -4.34 7.52 -4.02
CA GLN A 65 -4.47 6.16 -3.52
C GLN A 65 -3.88 5.14 -4.48
N ALA A 66 -4.16 5.25 -5.78
CA ALA A 66 -3.64 4.32 -6.78
C ALA A 66 -2.10 4.35 -6.85
N PHE A 67 -1.50 5.54 -6.89
CA PHE A 67 -0.05 5.67 -6.93
C PHE A 67 0.63 5.25 -5.61
N PHE A 68 -0.01 5.55 -4.47
CA PHE A 68 0.50 5.17 -3.16
C PHE A 68 0.47 3.66 -2.97
N SER A 69 -0.67 3.02 -3.25
CA SER A 69 -0.89 1.60 -3.05
C SER A 69 0.06 0.75 -3.90
N ILE A 70 0.21 1.12 -5.18
CA ILE A 70 1.11 0.42 -6.11
C ILE A 70 2.58 0.85 -5.92
N GLY A 71 2.84 2.04 -5.34
CA GLY A 71 4.19 2.56 -5.11
C GLY A 71 4.90 3.12 -6.35
N THR A 72 4.15 3.47 -7.41
CA THR A 72 4.72 3.98 -8.68
C THR A 72 5.32 5.36 -8.54
N GLY A 73 4.60 6.31 -7.98
CA GLY A 73 5.05 7.70 -7.86
C GLY A 73 6.22 7.92 -6.90
N ILE A 74 6.46 6.98 -5.97
CA ILE A 74 7.55 7.02 -4.99
C ILE A 74 8.84 6.37 -5.54
N GLY A 75 8.74 5.61 -6.64
CA GLY A 75 9.89 4.89 -7.20
C GLY A 75 10.15 3.51 -6.60
N CYS A 76 9.27 2.99 -5.73
CA CYS A 76 9.43 1.65 -5.15
C CYS A 76 9.45 0.57 -6.24
N ILE A 77 8.53 0.62 -7.19
CA ILE A 77 8.51 -0.33 -8.32
C ILE A 77 9.80 -0.25 -9.14
N LEU A 78 10.33 0.95 -9.38
CA LEU A 78 11.60 1.13 -10.10
C LEU A 78 12.75 0.49 -9.33
N ALA A 79 12.84 0.72 -8.01
CA ALA A 79 13.86 0.13 -7.17
C ALA A 79 13.80 -1.41 -7.17
N TYR A 80 12.60 -1.99 -7.17
CA TYR A 80 12.43 -3.45 -7.23
C TYR A 80 12.60 -4.01 -8.64
N ALA A 81 12.21 -3.29 -9.68
CA ALA A 81 12.42 -3.70 -11.07
C ALA A 81 13.90 -3.92 -11.40
N ALA A 82 14.81 -3.19 -10.75
CA ALA A 82 16.25 -3.39 -10.89
C ALA A 82 16.73 -4.78 -10.41
N TYR A 83 15.94 -5.50 -9.61
CA TYR A 83 16.23 -6.84 -9.11
C TYR A 83 15.49 -7.96 -9.85
N LEU A 84 14.64 -7.61 -10.83
CA LEU A 84 13.92 -8.59 -11.65
C LEU A 84 14.88 -9.31 -12.59
N ASP A 85 14.62 -10.60 -12.77
CA ASP A 85 15.32 -11.39 -13.79
C ASP A 85 14.87 -10.93 -15.20
N ARG A 86 15.79 -10.99 -16.16
CA ARG A 86 15.50 -10.61 -17.57
C ARG A 86 14.41 -11.47 -18.23
N SER A 87 14.08 -12.61 -17.64
CA SER A 87 12.98 -13.48 -18.07
C SER A 87 11.60 -13.06 -17.55
N ALA A 88 11.52 -12.05 -16.68
CA ALA A 88 10.26 -11.58 -16.12
C ALA A 88 9.37 -10.93 -17.19
N ARG A 89 8.10 -11.32 -17.22
CA ARG A 89 7.10 -10.76 -18.14
C ARG A 89 6.44 -9.53 -17.52
N LEU A 90 6.99 -8.36 -17.76
CA LEU A 90 6.55 -7.08 -17.15
C LEU A 90 5.03 -6.84 -17.22
N PRO A 91 4.32 -7.07 -18.35
CA PRO A 91 2.88 -6.84 -18.39
C PRO A 91 2.10 -7.79 -17.48
N ARG A 92 2.55 -9.06 -17.38
CA ARG A 92 1.91 -10.06 -16.50
C ARG A 92 2.12 -9.72 -15.03
N GLU A 93 3.34 -9.33 -14.67
CA GLU A 93 3.66 -8.91 -13.31
C GLU A 93 2.88 -7.66 -12.91
N ALA A 94 2.77 -6.66 -13.80
CA ALA A 94 1.97 -5.47 -13.56
C ALA A 94 0.50 -5.79 -13.30
N VAL A 95 -0.12 -6.62 -14.13
CA VAL A 95 -1.52 -7.05 -13.95
C VAL A 95 -1.68 -7.83 -12.64
N ALA A 96 -0.74 -8.70 -12.30
CA ALA A 96 -0.78 -9.47 -11.05
C ALA A 96 -0.69 -8.53 -9.82
N VAL A 97 0.23 -7.57 -9.82
CA VAL A 97 0.39 -6.59 -8.73
C VAL A 97 -0.88 -5.77 -8.55
N VAL A 98 -1.40 -5.16 -9.63
CA VAL A 98 -2.63 -4.34 -9.58
C VAL A 98 -3.83 -5.17 -9.15
N GLY A 99 -3.96 -6.40 -9.67
CA GLY A 99 -5.07 -7.30 -9.33
C GLY A 99 -5.04 -7.73 -7.86
N MET A 100 -3.88 -8.08 -7.33
CA MET A 100 -3.72 -8.45 -5.91
C MET A 100 -3.95 -7.25 -4.98
N ASP A 101 -3.41 -6.08 -5.31
CA ASP A 101 -3.61 -4.85 -4.55
C ASP A 101 -5.10 -4.48 -4.47
N THR A 102 -5.79 -4.49 -5.61
CA THR A 102 -7.24 -4.25 -5.68
C THR A 102 -8.04 -5.28 -4.88
N ALA A 103 -7.68 -6.55 -4.96
CA ALA A 103 -8.35 -7.62 -4.21
C ALA A 103 -8.23 -7.43 -2.70
N VAL A 104 -7.04 -7.05 -2.20
CA VAL A 104 -6.84 -6.75 -0.78
C VAL A 104 -7.65 -5.52 -0.36
N GLY A 105 -7.68 -4.47 -1.17
CA GLY A 105 -8.48 -3.27 -0.91
C GLY A 105 -9.98 -3.57 -0.83
N ILE A 106 -10.50 -4.38 -1.74
CA ILE A 106 -11.91 -4.82 -1.74
C ILE A 106 -12.20 -5.66 -0.48
N LEU A 107 -11.34 -6.64 -0.15
CA LEU A 107 -11.51 -7.45 1.06
C LEU A 107 -11.49 -6.61 2.34
N ALA A 108 -10.58 -5.65 2.44
CA ALA A 108 -10.53 -4.74 3.58
C ALA A 108 -11.82 -3.90 3.69
N GLY A 109 -12.35 -3.42 2.57
CA GLY A 109 -13.64 -2.73 2.53
C GLY A 109 -14.80 -3.64 2.95
N MET A 110 -14.80 -4.90 2.50
CA MET A 110 -15.82 -5.90 2.89
C MET A 110 -15.80 -6.25 4.39
N VAL A 111 -14.70 -6.03 5.08
CA VAL A 111 -14.61 -6.12 6.55
C VAL A 111 -15.08 -4.82 7.19
N THR A 112 -14.52 -3.71 6.74
CA THR A 112 -14.67 -2.42 7.40
C THR A 112 -16.08 -1.86 7.35
N PHE A 113 -16.72 -1.84 6.19
CA PHE A 113 -18.04 -1.23 6.05
C PHE A 113 -19.14 -1.94 6.84
N PRO A 114 -19.25 -3.29 6.83
CA PRO A 114 -20.17 -3.98 7.75
C PRO A 114 -19.92 -3.69 9.22
N VAL A 115 -18.66 -3.69 9.66
CA VAL A 115 -18.30 -3.38 11.05
C VAL A 115 -18.74 -1.97 11.41
N VAL A 116 -18.41 -1.00 10.60
CA VAL A 116 -18.80 0.42 10.82
C VAL A 116 -20.30 0.61 10.93
N MET A 117 -21.07 -0.05 10.04
CA MET A 117 -22.53 0.05 10.07
C MET A 117 -23.14 -0.67 11.25
N SER A 118 -22.63 -1.85 11.62
CA SER A 118 -23.16 -2.64 12.73
C SER A 118 -22.92 -2.00 14.10
N PHE A 119 -21.82 -1.30 14.26
CA PHE A 119 -21.43 -0.68 15.54
C PHE A 119 -21.67 0.85 15.58
N GLY A 120 -22.29 1.44 14.56
CA GLY A 120 -22.61 2.87 14.54
C GLY A 120 -21.40 3.80 14.52
N LEU A 121 -20.28 3.36 13.91
CA LEU A 121 -18.99 4.06 13.96
C LEU A 121 -18.78 5.06 12.83
N LYS A 122 -19.82 5.44 12.08
CA LYS A 122 -19.71 6.34 10.91
C LYS A 122 -19.00 7.66 11.25
N ASP A 123 -19.35 8.28 12.38
CA ASP A 123 -18.80 9.56 12.78
C ASP A 123 -17.37 9.46 13.30
N VAL A 124 -16.99 8.30 13.81
CA VAL A 124 -15.65 8.06 14.36
C VAL A 124 -14.62 7.87 13.24
N ILE A 125 -15.03 7.30 12.11
CA ILE A 125 -14.14 7.00 10.98
C ILE A 125 -14.22 8.04 9.85
N SER A 126 -15.19 8.94 9.88
CA SER A 126 -15.38 9.94 8.84
C SER A 126 -14.16 10.84 8.71
N GLY A 127 -13.22 10.46 7.87
CA GLY A 127 -12.01 11.21 7.55
C GLY A 127 -10.68 10.67 8.11
N SER A 128 -10.66 9.52 8.79
CA SER A 128 -9.42 8.96 9.33
C SER A 128 -9.25 7.47 9.05
N THR A 129 -8.26 7.13 8.21
CA THR A 129 -7.84 5.74 8.00
C THR A 129 -7.38 5.09 9.32
N LEU A 130 -6.73 5.87 10.19
CA LEU A 130 -6.29 5.40 11.50
C LEU A 130 -7.48 5.06 12.40
N GLY A 131 -8.56 5.88 12.37
CA GLY A 131 -9.79 5.58 13.08
C GLY A 131 -10.43 4.26 12.63
N THR A 132 -10.39 3.96 11.35
CA THR A 132 -10.91 2.71 10.79
C THR A 132 -10.15 1.50 11.33
N ILE A 133 -8.81 1.51 11.27
CA ILE A 133 -7.99 0.35 11.66
C ILE A 133 -7.90 0.21 13.18
N PHE A 134 -7.72 1.31 13.91
CA PHE A 134 -7.41 1.25 15.35
C PHE A 134 -8.62 1.44 16.27
N ILE A 135 -9.77 1.85 15.75
CA ILE A 135 -11.00 2.03 16.52
C ILE A 135 -12.10 1.10 16.00
N ALA A 136 -12.47 1.19 14.73
CA ALA A 136 -13.60 0.44 14.21
C ALA A 136 -13.36 -1.08 14.25
N LEU A 137 -12.21 -1.54 13.77
CA LEU A 137 -11.91 -2.98 13.73
C LEU A 137 -11.78 -3.59 15.14
N PRO A 138 -11.02 -3.03 16.10
CA PRO A 138 -10.98 -3.54 17.47
C PRO A 138 -12.36 -3.55 18.15
N THR A 139 -13.18 -2.51 17.94
CA THR A 139 -14.54 -2.46 18.49
C THR A 139 -15.39 -3.61 17.95
N GLY A 140 -15.32 -3.87 16.64
CA GLY A 140 -16.02 -5.01 16.03
C GLY A 140 -15.52 -6.35 16.56
N LEU A 141 -14.20 -6.53 16.66
CA LEU A 141 -13.61 -7.77 17.17
C LEU A 141 -13.92 -8.01 18.65
N ALA A 142 -14.07 -6.95 19.46
CA ALA A 142 -14.45 -7.07 20.87
C ALA A 142 -15.80 -7.76 21.06
N SER A 143 -16.73 -7.66 20.10
CA SER A 143 -18.02 -8.35 20.14
C SER A 143 -17.92 -9.88 20.08
N LEU A 144 -16.80 -10.42 19.63
CA LEU A 144 -16.50 -11.85 19.58
C LEU A 144 -15.95 -12.41 20.92
N GLY A 145 -15.84 -11.59 21.97
CA GLY A 145 -15.29 -12.00 23.26
C GLY A 145 -13.82 -12.46 23.15
N SER A 146 -13.49 -13.58 23.81
CA SER A 146 -12.10 -14.12 23.82
C SER A 146 -11.59 -14.52 22.44
N ALA A 147 -12.44 -15.02 21.57
CA ALA A 147 -12.06 -15.33 20.17
C ALA A 147 -11.65 -14.06 19.42
N GLY A 148 -12.37 -12.95 19.62
CA GLY A 148 -12.04 -11.66 19.01
C GLY A 148 -10.69 -11.11 19.46
N GLN A 149 -10.30 -11.33 20.71
CA GLN A 149 -8.98 -10.93 21.19
C GLN A 149 -7.85 -11.67 20.47
N VAL A 150 -8.00 -12.99 20.26
CA VAL A 150 -7.02 -13.79 19.51
C VAL A 150 -6.93 -13.30 18.06
N VAL A 151 -8.07 -13.09 17.41
CA VAL A 151 -8.12 -12.58 16.03
C VAL A 151 -7.50 -11.18 15.93
N ALA A 152 -7.76 -10.28 16.90
CA ALA A 152 -7.17 -8.95 16.94
C ALA A 152 -5.63 -9.02 17.04
N VAL A 153 -5.09 -9.85 17.95
CA VAL A 153 -3.65 -10.03 18.11
C VAL A 153 -3.03 -10.55 16.81
N LEU A 154 -3.62 -11.55 16.17
CA LEU A 154 -3.14 -12.08 14.89
C LEU A 154 -3.21 -11.03 13.78
N PHE A 155 -4.32 -10.31 13.68
CA PHE A 155 -4.48 -9.24 12.67
C PHE A 155 -3.42 -8.16 12.84
N PHE A 156 -3.26 -7.61 14.04
CA PHE A 156 -2.29 -6.53 14.26
C PHE A 156 -0.84 -7.01 14.16
N ALA A 157 -0.55 -8.25 14.53
CA ALA A 157 0.78 -8.84 14.30
C ALA A 157 1.09 -8.95 12.79
N LEU A 158 0.14 -9.43 11.99
CA LEU A 158 0.31 -9.54 10.54
C LEU A 158 0.31 -8.16 9.86
N ALA A 159 -0.52 -7.22 10.33
CA ALA A 159 -0.51 -5.84 9.87
C ALA A 159 0.84 -5.16 10.16
N LEU A 160 1.44 -5.41 11.33
CA LEU A 160 2.78 -4.94 11.67
C LEU A 160 3.84 -5.50 10.72
N ILE A 161 3.77 -6.79 10.39
CA ILE A 161 4.66 -7.41 9.41
C ILE A 161 4.51 -6.73 8.04
N ALA A 162 3.28 -6.51 7.58
CA ALA A 162 2.99 -5.80 6.33
C ALA A 162 3.53 -4.36 6.36
N ALA A 163 3.34 -3.64 7.47
CA ALA A 163 3.87 -2.28 7.64
C ALA A 163 5.40 -2.24 7.61
N ILE A 164 6.08 -3.19 8.26
CA ILE A 164 7.54 -3.30 8.24
C ILE A 164 8.04 -3.58 6.81
N THR A 165 7.39 -4.48 6.07
CA THR A 165 7.80 -4.77 4.68
C THR A 165 7.63 -3.55 3.78
N SER A 166 6.55 -2.78 3.96
CA SER A 166 6.31 -1.52 3.24
C SER A 166 7.35 -0.45 3.60
N ALA A 167 7.64 -0.26 4.89
CA ALA A 167 8.65 0.69 5.35
C ALA A 167 10.05 0.36 4.78
N VAL A 168 10.38 -0.92 4.71
CA VAL A 168 11.65 -1.38 4.12
C VAL A 168 11.68 -1.11 2.61
N SER A 169 10.57 -1.30 1.91
CA SER A 169 10.43 -0.99 0.48
C SER A 169 10.65 0.50 0.20
N LEU A 170 10.04 1.37 1.00
CA LEU A 170 10.23 2.82 0.91
C LEU A 170 11.68 3.23 1.19
N LEU A 171 12.34 2.60 2.16
CA LEU A 171 13.74 2.87 2.49
C LEU A 171 14.71 2.43 1.37
N GLU A 172 14.37 1.39 0.60
CA GLU A 172 15.22 0.91 -0.49
C GLU A 172 15.41 1.97 -1.59
N VAL A 173 14.42 2.82 -1.82
CA VAL A 173 14.47 3.87 -2.87
C VAL A 173 15.63 4.85 -2.64
N PRO A 174 15.72 5.58 -1.51
CA PRO A 174 16.85 6.46 -1.26
C PRO A 174 18.17 5.70 -1.11
N VAL A 175 18.16 4.47 -0.58
CA VAL A 175 19.36 3.65 -0.47
C VAL A 175 19.94 3.32 -1.84
N ALA A 176 19.13 2.83 -2.78
CA ALA A 176 19.55 2.54 -4.14
C ALA A 176 20.09 3.81 -4.82
N CYS A 177 19.38 4.92 -4.70
CA CYS A 177 19.79 6.20 -5.28
C CYS A 177 21.18 6.68 -4.74
N LEU A 178 21.42 6.56 -3.43
CA LEU A 178 22.70 6.95 -2.83
C LEU A 178 23.85 6.02 -3.23
N MET A 179 23.57 4.73 -3.39
CA MET A 179 24.54 3.77 -3.88
C MET A 179 24.92 4.06 -5.35
N ASP A 180 23.93 4.28 -6.20
CA ASP A 180 24.14 4.48 -7.64
C ASP A 180 24.75 5.85 -7.96
N ARG A 181 24.33 6.91 -7.26
CA ARG A 181 24.79 8.29 -7.56
C ARG A 181 26.07 8.66 -6.83
N LEU A 182 26.24 8.23 -5.59
CA LEU A 182 27.37 8.64 -4.74
C LEU A 182 28.37 7.52 -4.51
N GLY A 183 28.14 6.31 -5.03
CA GLY A 183 29.02 5.16 -4.84
C GLY A 183 29.15 4.72 -3.37
N TRP A 184 28.13 5.01 -2.54
CA TRP A 184 28.19 4.66 -1.12
C TRP A 184 28.03 3.15 -0.92
N SER A 185 28.70 2.64 0.14
CA SER A 185 28.41 1.28 0.57
C SER A 185 26.98 1.16 1.08
N ARG A 186 26.36 0.01 0.85
CA ARG A 186 24.96 -0.26 1.25
C ARG A 186 24.71 0.05 2.72
N SER A 187 25.60 -0.37 3.61
CA SER A 187 25.48 -0.11 5.05
C SER A 187 25.44 1.39 5.37
N ARG A 188 26.33 2.19 4.74
CA ARG A 188 26.36 3.64 4.92
C ARG A 188 25.08 4.31 4.42
N ALA A 189 24.63 3.93 3.23
CA ALA A 189 23.38 4.45 2.63
C ALA A 189 22.16 4.13 3.51
N VAL A 190 22.04 2.90 4.03
CA VAL A 190 20.94 2.50 4.92
C VAL A 190 20.92 3.30 6.19
N TRP A 191 22.05 3.38 6.92
CA TRP A 191 22.07 4.07 8.22
C TRP A 191 21.83 5.56 8.10
N ILE A 192 22.39 6.21 7.09
CA ILE A 192 22.19 7.65 6.88
C ILE A 192 20.74 7.92 6.45
N SER A 193 20.21 7.17 5.48
CA SER A 193 18.78 7.32 5.07
C SER A 193 17.83 7.09 6.24
N THR A 194 18.07 6.06 7.05
CA THR A 194 17.24 5.78 8.23
C THR A 194 17.31 6.93 9.23
N ALA A 195 18.50 7.44 9.53
CA ALA A 195 18.66 8.56 10.46
C ALA A 195 17.96 9.83 9.96
N VAL A 196 18.09 10.15 8.67
CA VAL A 196 17.43 11.33 8.06
C VAL A 196 15.92 11.18 8.11
N ILE A 197 15.38 10.03 7.71
CA ILE A 197 13.93 9.76 7.73
C ILE A 197 13.40 9.81 9.16
N PHE A 198 14.12 9.23 10.13
CA PHE A 198 13.72 9.25 11.53
C PHE A 198 13.63 10.67 12.06
N VAL A 199 14.69 11.49 11.86
CA VAL A 199 14.70 12.89 12.30
C VAL A 199 13.61 13.71 11.61
N ALA A 200 13.42 13.52 10.30
CA ALA A 200 12.37 14.22 9.54
C ALA A 200 10.96 13.82 10.00
N GLY A 201 10.77 12.61 10.51
CA GLY A 201 9.49 12.12 11.02
C GLY A 201 9.17 12.54 12.45
N LEU A 202 10.16 12.99 13.25
CA LEU A 202 9.95 13.36 14.67
C LEU A 202 8.84 14.39 14.88
N PRO A 203 8.68 15.44 14.05
CA PRO A 203 7.60 16.42 14.24
C PRO A 203 6.20 15.85 14.06
N ALA A 204 6.06 14.79 13.27
CA ALA A 204 4.76 14.14 13.03
C ALA A 204 4.31 13.25 14.21
N ALA A 205 5.25 12.78 15.04
CA ALA A 205 4.94 11.85 16.12
C ALA A 205 3.99 12.43 17.19
N PRO A 206 4.16 13.68 17.67
CA PRO A 206 3.29 14.28 18.66
C PRO A 206 2.08 15.03 18.06
N SER A 207 2.00 15.25 16.75
CA SER A 207 1.01 16.12 16.14
C SER A 207 0.34 15.48 14.92
N MET A 208 -0.96 15.18 15.07
CA MET A 208 -1.81 14.71 13.97
C MET A 208 -1.94 15.75 12.85
N GLU A 209 -1.84 17.04 13.15
CA GLU A 209 -1.88 18.12 12.16
C GLU A 209 -0.63 18.10 11.28
N VAL A 210 0.55 17.97 11.89
CA VAL A 210 1.83 17.83 11.16
C VAL A 210 1.83 16.56 10.33
N LEU A 211 1.36 15.44 10.88
CA LEU A 211 1.23 14.19 10.14
C LEU A 211 0.31 14.36 8.92
N GLY A 212 -0.86 14.99 9.09
CA GLY A 212 -1.80 15.25 7.99
C GLY A 212 -1.24 16.19 6.92
N TRP A 213 -0.48 17.22 7.33
CA TRP A 213 0.21 18.09 6.40
C TRP A 213 1.29 17.33 5.60
N MET A 214 2.12 16.54 6.27
CA MET A 214 3.14 15.72 5.62
C MET A 214 2.51 14.72 4.64
N ASP A 215 1.44 14.05 5.04
CA ASP A 215 0.68 13.14 4.16
C ASP A 215 0.13 13.87 2.94
N SER A 216 -0.46 15.04 3.10
CA SER A 216 -1.03 15.83 2.00
C SER A 216 0.05 16.28 0.99
N VAL A 217 1.23 16.66 1.47
CA VAL A 217 2.33 17.13 0.62
C VAL A 217 3.08 15.95 -0.01
N PHE A 218 3.58 15.03 0.80
CA PHE A 218 4.45 13.94 0.33
C PHE A 218 3.64 12.77 -0.22
N GLY A 219 2.61 12.33 0.49
CA GLY A 219 1.71 11.26 0.08
C GLY A 219 0.68 11.67 -0.97
N GLY A 220 0.32 12.94 -1.03
CA GLY A 220 -0.63 13.49 -1.99
C GLY A 220 0.05 14.13 -3.21
N LEU A 221 0.48 15.37 -3.07
CA LEU A 221 0.95 16.20 -4.20
C LEU A 221 2.22 15.65 -4.87
N LEU A 222 3.28 15.38 -4.09
CA LEU A 222 4.56 14.95 -4.64
C LEU A 222 4.47 13.54 -5.25
N LEU A 223 3.60 12.70 -4.72
CA LEU A 223 3.35 11.37 -5.26
C LEU A 223 2.74 11.43 -6.66
N ILE A 224 1.72 12.29 -6.86
CA ILE A 224 1.09 12.49 -8.19
C ILE A 224 2.10 13.10 -9.16
N LEU A 225 2.88 14.08 -8.73
CA LEU A 225 3.93 14.68 -9.55
C LEU A 225 5.00 13.65 -9.94
N GLY A 226 5.42 12.79 -9.02
CA GLY A 226 6.36 11.69 -9.30
C GLY A 226 5.82 10.73 -10.36
N GLY A 227 4.55 10.34 -10.26
CA GLY A 227 3.89 9.51 -11.29
C GLY A 227 3.80 10.20 -12.64
N LEU A 228 3.47 11.49 -12.67
CA LEU A 228 3.45 12.30 -13.89
C LEU A 228 4.83 12.39 -14.54
N LEU A 229 5.86 12.72 -13.76
CA LEU A 229 7.24 12.81 -14.26
C LEU A 229 7.73 11.47 -14.83
N LEU A 230 7.37 10.36 -14.19
CA LEU A 230 7.69 9.03 -14.68
C LEU A 230 6.97 8.74 -16.02
N ALA A 231 5.69 9.09 -16.13
CA ALA A 231 4.93 8.93 -17.37
C ALA A 231 5.51 9.78 -18.51
N LEU A 232 5.91 11.03 -18.20
CA LEU A 232 6.57 11.91 -19.18
C LEU A 232 7.94 11.36 -19.61
N LEU A 233 8.73 10.84 -18.68
CA LEU A 233 10.01 10.22 -18.96
C LEU A 233 9.86 9.04 -19.93
N LEU A 234 8.98 8.12 -19.62
CA LEU A 234 8.77 6.91 -20.42
C LEU A 234 8.10 7.21 -21.77
N GLY A 235 7.13 8.13 -21.80
CA GLY A 235 6.37 8.44 -23.00
C GLY A 235 7.05 9.39 -23.98
N TRP A 236 7.93 10.29 -23.51
CA TRP A 236 8.52 11.33 -24.37
C TRP A 236 10.04 11.40 -24.37
N VAL A 237 10.70 10.99 -23.29
CA VAL A 237 12.18 11.07 -23.22
C VAL A 237 12.82 9.78 -23.71
N VAL A 238 12.26 8.62 -23.39
CA VAL A 238 12.80 7.31 -23.76
C VAL A 238 11.75 6.35 -24.38
N PRO A 239 10.85 6.83 -25.26
CA PRO A 239 9.72 6.02 -25.74
C PRO A 239 10.15 4.78 -26.50
N ASP A 240 11.17 4.86 -27.34
CA ASP A 240 11.63 3.74 -28.16
C ASP A 240 12.25 2.62 -27.31
N ARG A 241 13.05 2.99 -26.32
CA ARG A 241 13.62 2.01 -25.38
C ARG A 241 12.54 1.34 -24.56
N PHE A 242 11.58 2.14 -24.03
CA PHE A 242 10.47 1.61 -23.27
C PHE A 242 9.61 0.64 -24.08
N ALA A 243 9.31 0.97 -25.35
CA ALA A 243 8.56 0.11 -26.25
C ALA A 243 9.31 -1.20 -26.56
N GLN A 244 10.62 -1.14 -26.77
CA GLN A 244 11.47 -2.30 -27.01
C GLN A 244 11.50 -3.23 -25.78
N ASP A 245 11.81 -2.69 -24.60
CA ASP A 245 11.84 -3.46 -23.35
C ASP A 245 10.49 -4.12 -23.06
N LEU A 246 9.39 -3.43 -23.33
CA LEU A 246 8.04 -3.96 -23.18
C LEU A 246 7.76 -5.11 -24.15
N ALA A 247 8.15 -4.95 -25.42
CA ALA A 247 7.98 -5.96 -26.46
C ALA A 247 8.83 -7.22 -26.17
N GLU A 248 10.07 -7.04 -25.74
CA GLU A 248 10.97 -8.15 -25.35
C GLU A 248 10.41 -8.92 -24.14
N SER A 249 9.88 -8.21 -23.14
CA SER A 249 9.30 -8.83 -21.95
C SER A 249 7.95 -9.51 -22.21
N ALA A 250 7.25 -9.17 -23.28
CA ALA A 250 5.99 -9.79 -23.68
C ALA A 250 6.16 -11.13 -24.42
N THR A 251 7.31 -11.32 -25.10
CA THR A 251 7.62 -12.55 -25.83
C THR A 251 8.09 -13.65 -24.88
N PRO A 252 7.61 -14.92 -25.03
CA PRO A 252 8.16 -16.02 -24.26
C PRO A 252 9.64 -16.20 -24.61
N ALA A 253 10.49 -16.33 -23.57
CA ALA A 253 11.88 -16.74 -23.80
C ALA A 253 11.88 -18.04 -24.63
N PRO A 254 12.74 -18.16 -25.66
CA PRO A 254 12.87 -19.45 -26.36
C PRO A 254 13.28 -20.52 -25.37
N VAL A 255 12.55 -21.64 -25.38
CA VAL A 255 12.76 -22.82 -24.52
C VAL A 255 14.07 -23.48 -24.88
#